data_22cc05cf2810d760df318a022185ee31
#
_entry.id   22cc05cf2810d760df318a022185ee31
#
_cell.length_a   1.000
_cell.length_b   1.000
_cell.length_c   1.000
_cell.angle_alpha   90.00
_cell.angle_beta   90.00
_cell.angle_gamma   90.00
#
_symmetry.space_group_name_H-M   'P 1'
#
loop_
_entity.id
_entity.type
_entity.pdbx_description
1 polymer ?
#
loop_
_entity_poly.entity_id
_entity_poly.type
_entity_poly.pdbx_seq_one_letter_code
_entity_poly.pdbx_strand_id
1 'polypeptide(L)'
;MQTPAADPAQAGTGTLDPSSPLDEMPDIGVDWPDLSRADGLAPGTPVPDSAQQATEIAAEQRYSLSVEGLDDLSTEDAAQLRQRFDALSTLKAGESKPANVAQIDRRAREDAELMAQLLRAEGYYSASVEPVVAADPARQHITVTLDIRPGDVYRLEAVELPGLDAAGDKSAALRGVFGVTPGAPADADDIVKGEDELRARIGAEGFPFAKVAEPELVVDHETRTARLKVDVEPGEAKRFGTIRMADRRIFGPRHVMRIARFETGQPYDARMIEDLRRALIATGLVSSVKIEAVPAGEDKVDIAVAVEPAPRRTIAAEAGYGTGQGIRTEVSWQHRNLIRPEGAVTFRGVAGTQEQLIGTSLRRSNFRARDQVLTAQASLANINRDAYDARTFSVGAGIERQTNIIWQKTWTWSAGVELLASDERDTVGLEATPRRRTFLIGALPGMLAYDGTDDLLNPQRGFRLSGRLSPELSLQSGAFGYARAQIDASAYQPVSERVVVAGRVRLGTILGAGRDRIAPSRRFYAGGGGSVRGYGYQDIGPVDPNNDPIGGRSLTEFSLEARVRIGDFGIVPFVDAGNIYTSPLPRVNDLRYGAGIGARYYTSFGPIRVDVGTPLNPRAGDARIAVYVSLGQAF
;
A
#
# COMPACT_ATOMS: atom_id res chain seq x y z
N MET A 1 14.88 25.83 64.94
CA MET A 1 14.64 24.39 64.74
C MET A 1 13.50 24.27 63.77
N GLN A 2 13.81 24.17 62.50
CA GLN A 2 12.87 23.99 61.38
C GLN A 2 13.23 22.68 60.70
N THR A 3 12.27 21.79 60.63
CA THR A 3 12.33 20.53 59.88
C THR A 3 12.12 20.82 58.37
N PRO A 4 12.93 20.28 57.46
CA PRO A 4 12.67 20.48 56.04
C PRO A 4 11.64 19.50 55.50
N ALA A 5 10.87 19.99 54.53
CA ALA A 5 9.84 19.30 53.78
C ALA A 5 10.44 18.22 52.84
N ALA A 6 9.74 17.12 52.71
CA ALA A 6 10.09 16.01 51.83
C ALA A 6 9.69 16.30 50.36
N ASP A 7 10.58 15.95 49.49
CA ASP A 7 10.50 16.06 48.03
C ASP A 7 9.66 14.89 47.46
N PRO A 8 8.66 15.12 46.54
CA PRO A 8 7.89 14.06 45.91
C PRO A 8 8.41 13.76 44.50
N ALA A 9 9.46 12.94 44.39
CA ALA A 9 9.86 12.43 43.07
C ALA A 9 10.60 11.12 43.21
N GLN A 10 9.89 10.00 43.22
CA GLN A 10 10.37 8.71 42.68
C GLN A 10 9.17 7.75 42.52
N ALA A 11 8.48 7.85 41.39
CA ALA A 11 7.64 6.77 40.90
C ALA A 11 8.54 5.78 40.17
N GLY A 12 8.90 4.70 40.83
CA GLY A 12 9.66 3.60 40.26
C GLY A 12 8.81 2.81 39.25
N THR A 13 9.32 2.64 38.06
CA THR A 13 8.84 1.68 37.06
C THR A 13 9.23 0.26 37.51
N GLY A 14 8.41 -0.34 38.36
CA GLY A 14 8.52 -1.77 38.70
C GLY A 14 7.91 -2.61 37.58
N THR A 15 8.73 -3.43 36.95
CA THR A 15 8.24 -4.56 36.15
C THR A 15 7.46 -5.50 37.06
N LEU A 16 6.18 -5.71 36.75
CA LEU A 16 5.33 -6.67 37.46
C LEU A 16 5.88 -8.09 37.23
N ASP A 17 6.35 -8.73 38.29
CA ASP A 17 6.74 -10.13 38.30
C ASP A 17 5.46 -10.98 38.42
N PRO A 18 5.14 -11.88 37.44
CA PRO A 18 3.92 -12.69 37.49
C PRO A 18 3.84 -13.67 38.66
N SER A 19 4.92 -13.87 39.41
CA SER A 19 4.99 -14.76 40.58
C SER A 19 4.96 -14.02 41.92
N SER A 20 4.83 -12.69 41.93
CA SER A 20 4.69 -11.91 43.16
C SER A 20 3.36 -12.21 43.86
N PRO A 21 3.32 -12.53 45.16
CA PRO A 21 2.06 -12.64 45.88
C PRO A 21 1.33 -11.28 45.85
N LEU A 22 0.04 -11.31 45.60
CA LEU A 22 -0.81 -10.12 45.63
C LEU A 22 -0.75 -9.48 47.02
N ASP A 23 -0.54 -8.17 47.07
CA ASP A 23 -0.66 -7.42 48.31
C ASP A 23 -2.05 -7.59 48.90
N GLU A 24 -2.14 -7.68 50.23
CA GLU A 24 -3.42 -7.78 50.95
C GLU A 24 -4.31 -6.60 50.55
N MET A 25 -5.56 -6.89 50.17
CA MET A 25 -6.52 -5.83 49.83
C MET A 25 -6.77 -4.95 51.05
N PRO A 26 -6.80 -3.63 50.88
CA PRO A 26 -7.10 -2.73 51.98
C PRO A 26 -8.51 -3.03 52.52
N ASP A 27 -8.63 -3.06 53.84
CA ASP A 27 -9.90 -3.22 54.56
C ASP A 27 -10.82 -2.05 54.21
N ILE A 28 -11.87 -2.32 53.44
CA ILE A 28 -12.87 -1.32 53.02
C ILE A 28 -14.02 -1.13 54.03
N GLY A 29 -13.88 -1.70 55.25
CA GLY A 29 -14.83 -1.48 56.36
C GLY A 29 -16.21 -2.10 56.14
N VAL A 30 -16.29 -3.17 55.32
CA VAL A 30 -17.53 -3.95 55.14
C VAL A 30 -17.31 -5.31 55.78
N ASP A 31 -18.03 -5.59 56.87
CA ASP A 31 -18.05 -6.91 57.51
C ASP A 31 -18.66 -7.93 56.55
N TRP A 32 -17.83 -8.80 55.99
CA TRP A 32 -18.31 -9.91 55.19
C TRP A 32 -18.98 -10.95 56.07
N PRO A 33 -20.16 -11.49 55.68
CA PRO A 33 -20.81 -12.56 56.44
C PRO A 33 -19.90 -13.81 56.46
N ASP A 34 -19.71 -14.34 57.66
CA ASP A 34 -18.92 -15.54 57.92
C ASP A 34 -19.60 -16.76 57.28
N LEU A 35 -19.15 -17.14 56.09
CA LEU A 35 -19.66 -18.30 55.32
C LEU A 35 -19.20 -19.66 55.90
N SER A 36 -18.41 -19.68 56.98
CA SER A 36 -17.97 -20.89 57.66
C SER A 36 -18.94 -21.42 58.72
N ARG A 37 -19.98 -20.66 59.07
CA ARG A 37 -21.03 -21.11 60.00
C ARG A 37 -22.20 -21.77 59.25
N ALA A 38 -22.14 -23.10 59.17
CA ALA A 38 -23.27 -23.93 58.83
C ALA A 38 -24.19 -24.06 60.08
N ASP A 39 -25.03 -23.03 60.33
CA ASP A 39 -26.05 -23.15 61.38
C ASP A 39 -27.28 -23.90 60.82
N GLY A 40 -27.36 -25.16 61.20
CA GLY A 40 -28.58 -25.88 61.53
C GLY A 40 -29.76 -25.84 60.56
N LEU A 41 -29.69 -26.63 59.50
CA LEU A 41 -30.91 -27.12 58.86
C LEU A 41 -31.30 -28.46 59.49
N ALA A 42 -32.48 -28.51 60.15
CA ALA A 42 -33.08 -29.71 60.69
C ALA A 42 -33.33 -30.75 59.55
N PRO A 43 -33.14 -32.06 59.80
CA PRO A 43 -33.39 -33.08 58.78
C PRO A 43 -34.88 -33.29 58.57
N GLY A 44 -35.38 -32.93 57.40
CA GLY A 44 -36.75 -33.32 57.07
C GLY A 44 -37.60 -32.42 56.18
N THR A 45 -37.02 -31.58 55.33
CA THR A 45 -37.82 -30.86 54.31
C THR A 45 -37.32 -31.31 52.92
N PRO A 46 -38.18 -31.74 51.99
CA PRO A 46 -37.76 -32.03 50.63
C PRO A 46 -37.30 -30.74 49.98
N VAL A 47 -36.03 -30.73 49.51
CA VAL A 47 -35.45 -29.61 48.75
C VAL A 47 -36.20 -29.58 47.41
N PRO A 48 -36.84 -28.46 47.05
CA PRO A 48 -37.40 -28.34 45.70
C PRO A 48 -36.30 -28.40 44.65
N ASP A 49 -36.64 -28.77 43.47
CA ASP A 49 -35.91 -29.00 42.24
C ASP A 49 -34.89 -27.91 41.77
N SER A 50 -34.48 -27.02 42.67
CA SER A 50 -33.56 -25.89 42.38
C SER A 50 -32.11 -26.33 42.05
N ALA A 51 -31.67 -27.51 42.51
CA ALA A 51 -30.35 -28.01 42.20
C ALA A 51 -30.26 -28.59 40.76
N GLN A 52 -31.35 -29.16 40.25
CA GLN A 52 -31.43 -29.63 38.86
C GLN A 52 -31.53 -28.43 37.91
N GLN A 53 -32.34 -27.41 38.23
CA GLN A 53 -32.37 -26.18 37.45
C GLN A 53 -31.04 -25.40 37.47
N ALA A 54 -30.32 -25.35 38.59
CA ALA A 54 -28.99 -24.74 38.66
C ALA A 54 -27.94 -25.53 37.85
N THR A 55 -28.08 -26.88 37.77
CA THR A 55 -27.18 -27.73 36.99
C THR A 55 -27.48 -27.63 35.48
N GLU A 56 -28.77 -27.48 35.12
CA GLU A 56 -29.16 -27.26 33.71
C GLU A 56 -28.74 -25.87 33.21
N ILE A 57 -28.79 -24.83 34.04
CA ILE A 57 -28.32 -23.47 33.72
C ILE A 57 -26.80 -23.42 33.55
N ALA A 58 -26.06 -24.29 34.25
CA ALA A 58 -24.60 -24.37 34.17
C ALA A 58 -24.07 -25.24 33.00
N ALA A 59 -24.93 -26.06 32.39
CA ALA A 59 -24.53 -26.92 31.27
C ALA A 59 -24.22 -26.07 30.03
N GLU A 60 -23.06 -26.30 29.43
CA GLU A 60 -22.68 -25.67 28.16
C GLU A 60 -23.48 -26.30 27.01
N GLN A 61 -24.13 -25.47 26.21
CA GLN A 61 -24.93 -25.88 25.06
C GLN A 61 -24.48 -25.16 23.79
N ARG A 62 -24.72 -25.78 22.64
CA ARG A 62 -24.55 -25.12 21.35
C ARG A 62 -25.80 -24.31 21.02
N TYR A 63 -25.60 -23.22 20.31
CA TYR A 63 -26.71 -22.38 19.88
C TYR A 63 -26.58 -21.96 18.41
N SER A 64 -27.69 -21.57 17.82
CA SER A 64 -27.78 -20.93 16.51
C SER A 64 -28.51 -19.59 16.64
N LEU A 65 -28.14 -18.63 15.82
CA LEU A 65 -28.75 -17.32 15.73
C LEU A 65 -29.64 -17.23 14.50
N SER A 66 -30.88 -16.78 14.68
CA SER A 66 -31.81 -16.40 13.61
C SER A 66 -32.15 -14.91 13.75
N VAL A 67 -32.22 -14.20 12.64
CA VAL A 67 -32.64 -12.79 12.58
C VAL A 67 -33.87 -12.73 11.70
N GLU A 68 -35.00 -12.35 12.28
CA GLU A 68 -36.32 -12.31 11.64
C GLU A 68 -36.91 -10.89 11.68
N GLY A 69 -37.80 -10.55 10.71
CA GLY A 69 -38.49 -9.27 10.68
C GLY A 69 -37.78 -8.17 9.90
N LEU A 70 -36.75 -8.50 9.10
CA LEU A 70 -36.11 -7.55 8.16
C LEU A 70 -36.76 -7.53 6.77
N ASP A 71 -37.81 -8.30 6.56
CA ASP A 71 -38.46 -8.46 5.23
C ASP A 71 -39.24 -7.18 4.79
N ASP A 72 -39.54 -6.30 5.73
CA ASP A 72 -40.18 -4.99 5.46
C ASP A 72 -39.17 -3.95 4.92
N LEU A 73 -37.88 -4.23 5.00
CA LEU A 73 -36.81 -3.38 4.47
C LEU A 73 -36.55 -3.70 3.00
N SER A 74 -35.89 -2.78 2.27
CA SER A 74 -35.39 -3.10 0.95
C SER A 74 -34.36 -4.25 1.04
N THR A 75 -34.23 -5.04 -0.02
CA THR A 75 -33.27 -6.17 -0.05
C THR A 75 -31.83 -5.72 0.17
N GLU A 76 -31.49 -4.49 -0.28
CA GLU A 76 -30.16 -3.91 -0.13
C GLU A 76 -29.91 -3.47 1.32
N ASP A 77 -30.85 -2.72 1.92
CA ASP A 77 -30.73 -2.26 3.30
C ASP A 77 -30.72 -3.43 4.29
N ALA A 78 -31.57 -4.43 4.10
CA ALA A 78 -31.61 -5.65 4.92
C ALA A 78 -30.28 -6.42 4.83
N ALA A 79 -29.66 -6.49 3.64
CA ALA A 79 -28.38 -7.18 3.47
C ALA A 79 -27.22 -6.40 4.13
N GLN A 80 -27.19 -5.08 4.00
CA GLN A 80 -26.20 -4.22 4.62
C GLN A 80 -26.31 -4.26 6.15
N LEU A 81 -27.51 -4.18 6.69
CA LEU A 81 -27.77 -4.26 8.12
C LEU A 81 -27.35 -5.62 8.70
N ARG A 82 -27.65 -6.73 8.01
CA ARG A 82 -27.20 -8.07 8.41
C ARG A 82 -25.67 -8.17 8.39
N GLN A 83 -25.02 -7.65 7.36
CA GLN A 83 -23.56 -7.66 7.28
C GLN A 83 -22.89 -6.88 8.43
N ARG A 84 -23.42 -5.70 8.77
CA ARG A 84 -22.93 -4.88 9.90
C ARG A 84 -23.16 -5.60 11.23
N PHE A 85 -24.35 -6.15 11.40
CA PHE A 85 -24.69 -6.92 12.58
C PHE A 85 -23.79 -8.15 12.75
N ASP A 86 -23.61 -8.97 11.72
CA ASP A 86 -22.76 -10.16 11.76
C ASP A 86 -21.30 -9.84 12.11
N ALA A 87 -20.80 -8.67 11.71
CA ALA A 87 -19.44 -8.23 12.02
C ALA A 87 -19.26 -7.80 13.48
N LEU A 88 -20.33 -7.37 14.16
CA LEU A 88 -20.30 -6.80 15.53
C LEU A 88 -20.95 -7.71 16.56
N SER A 89 -21.77 -8.67 16.16
CA SER A 89 -22.57 -9.54 17.02
C SER A 89 -21.70 -10.45 17.88
N THR A 90 -21.94 -10.44 19.18
CA THR A 90 -21.29 -11.32 20.16
C THR A 90 -21.81 -12.76 20.08
N LEU A 91 -23.08 -12.95 19.71
CA LEU A 91 -23.65 -14.27 19.42
C LEU A 91 -23.02 -14.88 18.18
N LYS A 92 -22.92 -14.13 17.08
CA LYS A 92 -22.31 -14.60 15.84
C LYS A 92 -20.86 -14.99 16.03
N ALA A 93 -20.07 -14.17 16.71
CA ALA A 93 -18.67 -14.45 17.04
C ALA A 93 -18.50 -15.69 17.95
N GLY A 94 -19.52 -16.03 18.73
CA GLY A 94 -19.54 -17.17 19.65
C GLY A 94 -20.28 -18.41 19.16
N GLU A 95 -20.89 -18.41 17.97
CA GLU A 95 -21.79 -19.47 17.46
C GLU A 95 -21.13 -20.86 17.38
N SER A 96 -19.81 -20.91 17.16
CA SER A 96 -19.04 -22.17 17.12
C SER A 96 -18.61 -22.70 18.49
N LYS A 97 -18.81 -21.92 19.59
CA LYS A 97 -18.36 -22.25 20.94
C LYS A 97 -19.54 -22.53 21.85
N PRO A 98 -19.49 -23.61 22.65
CA PRO A 98 -20.54 -23.86 23.64
C PRO A 98 -20.55 -22.77 24.70
N ALA A 99 -21.76 -22.44 25.19
CA ALA A 99 -21.95 -21.44 26.23
C ALA A 99 -23.11 -21.86 27.15
N ASN A 100 -23.15 -21.39 28.39
CA ASN A 100 -24.27 -21.64 29.26
C ASN A 100 -25.47 -20.74 28.94
N VAL A 101 -26.67 -21.13 29.33
CA VAL A 101 -27.92 -20.41 29.03
C VAL A 101 -27.86 -18.95 29.46
N ALA A 102 -27.29 -18.64 30.63
CA ALA A 102 -27.19 -17.28 31.14
C ALA A 102 -26.24 -16.40 30.28
N GLN A 103 -25.17 -16.98 29.76
CA GLN A 103 -24.26 -16.27 28.84
C GLN A 103 -24.94 -16.02 27.49
N ILE A 104 -25.71 -17.00 26.99
CA ILE A 104 -26.45 -16.87 25.73
C ILE A 104 -27.53 -15.79 25.88
N ASP A 105 -28.31 -15.80 26.96
CA ASP A 105 -29.36 -14.78 27.24
C ASP A 105 -28.76 -13.38 27.34
N ARG A 106 -27.65 -13.22 28.05
CA ARG A 106 -26.96 -11.91 28.14
C ARG A 106 -26.50 -11.42 26.75
N ARG A 107 -25.84 -12.28 25.95
CA ARG A 107 -25.41 -11.94 24.59
C ARG A 107 -26.60 -11.64 23.68
N ALA A 108 -27.72 -12.35 23.86
CA ALA A 108 -28.94 -12.09 23.11
C ALA A 108 -29.52 -10.70 23.36
N ARG A 109 -29.47 -10.23 24.61
CA ARG A 109 -29.89 -8.86 24.97
C ARG A 109 -28.89 -7.82 24.45
N GLU A 110 -27.59 -8.07 24.57
CA GLU A 110 -26.54 -7.21 24.01
C GLU A 110 -26.69 -7.07 22.49
N ASP A 111 -26.94 -8.16 21.79
CA ASP A 111 -27.12 -8.19 20.33
C ASP A 111 -28.47 -7.58 19.89
N ALA A 112 -29.52 -7.72 20.70
CA ALA A 112 -30.78 -7.04 20.46
C ALA A 112 -30.65 -5.52 20.57
N GLU A 113 -29.90 -5.04 21.58
CA GLU A 113 -29.60 -3.61 21.71
C GLU A 113 -28.71 -3.12 20.57
N LEU A 114 -27.68 -3.90 20.15
CA LEU A 114 -26.86 -3.61 18.99
C LEU A 114 -27.72 -3.47 17.72
N MET A 115 -28.63 -4.42 17.46
CA MET A 115 -29.51 -4.35 16.30
C MET A 115 -30.43 -3.13 16.34
N ALA A 116 -30.97 -2.80 17.53
CA ALA A 116 -31.77 -1.59 17.71
C ALA A 116 -30.97 -0.31 17.47
N GLN A 117 -29.68 -0.29 17.84
CA GLN A 117 -28.78 0.83 17.55
C GLN A 117 -28.49 0.96 16.05
N LEU A 118 -28.24 -0.15 15.37
CA LEU A 118 -28.03 -0.18 13.92
C LEU A 118 -29.27 0.31 13.16
N LEU A 119 -30.47 -0.13 13.55
CA LEU A 119 -31.74 0.35 12.98
C LEU A 119 -31.95 1.85 13.21
N ARG A 120 -31.64 2.35 14.40
CA ARG A 120 -31.69 3.79 14.67
C ARG A 120 -30.72 4.58 13.82
N ALA A 121 -29.52 4.04 13.56
CA ALA A 121 -28.55 4.67 12.68
C ALA A 121 -29.05 4.81 11.25
N GLU A 122 -29.82 3.85 10.75
CA GLU A 122 -30.48 3.86 9.43
C GLU A 122 -31.80 4.67 9.40
N GLY A 123 -32.15 5.35 10.51
CA GLY A 123 -33.34 6.21 10.61
C GLY A 123 -34.62 5.54 11.13
N TYR A 124 -34.57 4.31 11.64
CA TYR A 124 -35.70 3.59 12.23
C TYR A 124 -35.76 3.81 13.74
N TYR A 125 -36.16 5.00 14.17
CA TYR A 125 -36.14 5.41 15.62
C TYR A 125 -37.22 4.76 16.46
N SER A 126 -38.26 4.16 15.88
CA SER A 126 -39.29 3.39 16.56
C SER A 126 -39.05 1.88 16.52
N ALA A 127 -37.89 1.45 16.06
CA ALA A 127 -37.56 0.03 15.97
C ALA A 127 -37.57 -0.64 17.34
N SER A 128 -38.14 -1.86 17.39
CA SER A 128 -38.07 -2.76 18.54
C SER A 128 -37.42 -4.07 18.15
N VAL A 129 -36.57 -4.59 19.03
CA VAL A 129 -35.89 -5.86 18.83
C VAL A 129 -36.05 -6.69 20.10
N GLU A 130 -36.71 -7.84 19.98
CA GLU A 130 -36.97 -8.73 21.08
C GLU A 130 -36.16 -10.02 20.94
N PRO A 131 -35.26 -10.34 21.87
CA PRO A 131 -34.53 -11.60 21.82
C PRO A 131 -35.40 -12.72 22.38
N VAL A 132 -35.61 -13.79 21.60
CA VAL A 132 -36.30 -15.00 21.99
C VAL A 132 -35.31 -16.15 22.09
N VAL A 133 -35.15 -16.71 23.29
CA VAL A 133 -34.23 -17.83 23.53
C VAL A 133 -35.08 -19.08 23.74
N ALA A 134 -35.05 -20.00 22.77
CA ALA A 134 -35.79 -21.28 22.81
C ALA A 134 -34.80 -22.44 22.93
N ALA A 135 -35.00 -23.26 23.98
CA ALA A 135 -34.23 -24.50 24.16
C ALA A 135 -34.93 -25.68 23.52
N ASP A 136 -34.21 -26.51 22.78
CA ASP A 136 -34.63 -27.84 22.33
C ASP A 136 -33.96 -28.93 23.21
N PRO A 137 -34.63 -29.43 24.24
CA PRO A 137 -34.04 -30.39 25.15
C PRO A 137 -33.67 -31.72 24.48
N ALA A 138 -34.35 -32.08 23.39
CA ALA A 138 -34.11 -33.34 22.66
C ALA A 138 -32.80 -33.29 21.86
N ARG A 139 -32.38 -32.09 21.44
CA ARG A 139 -31.16 -31.89 20.64
C ARG A 139 -30.00 -31.23 21.40
N GLN A 140 -30.21 -30.87 22.67
CA GLN A 140 -29.24 -30.07 23.45
C GLN A 140 -28.76 -28.83 22.70
N HIS A 141 -29.69 -28.13 22.05
CA HIS A 141 -29.44 -26.98 21.20
C HIS A 141 -30.35 -25.81 21.61
N ILE A 142 -29.80 -24.60 21.57
CA ILE A 142 -30.55 -23.37 21.82
C ILE A 142 -30.68 -22.61 20.51
N THR A 143 -31.88 -22.18 20.20
CA THR A 143 -32.12 -21.23 19.12
C THR A 143 -32.36 -19.85 19.72
N VAL A 144 -31.53 -18.90 19.32
CA VAL A 144 -31.72 -17.50 19.65
C VAL A 144 -32.32 -16.81 18.42
N THR A 145 -33.51 -16.27 18.54
CA THR A 145 -34.17 -15.51 17.48
C THR A 145 -34.24 -14.05 17.91
N LEU A 146 -33.74 -13.13 17.08
CA LEU A 146 -34.00 -11.70 17.21
C LEU A 146 -35.25 -11.38 16.38
N ASP A 147 -36.36 -11.12 17.06
CA ASP A 147 -37.61 -10.65 16.41
C ASP A 147 -37.55 -9.12 16.26
N ILE A 148 -37.43 -8.66 15.01
CA ILE A 148 -37.21 -7.26 14.68
C ILE A 148 -38.49 -6.69 14.09
N ARG A 149 -38.86 -5.52 14.61
CA ARG A 149 -39.92 -4.68 14.05
C ARG A 149 -39.31 -3.31 13.76
N PRO A 150 -38.89 -3.07 12.51
CA PRO A 150 -38.22 -1.81 12.16
C PRO A 150 -39.09 -0.57 12.37
N GLY A 151 -40.39 -0.69 12.11
CA GLY A 151 -41.29 0.46 12.09
C GLY A 151 -41.08 1.34 10.85
N ASP A 152 -41.57 2.56 10.90
CA ASP A 152 -41.43 3.52 9.81
C ASP A 152 -40.07 4.24 9.84
N VAL A 153 -39.53 4.55 8.68
CA VAL A 153 -38.34 5.38 8.54
C VAL A 153 -38.68 6.84 8.84
N TYR A 154 -37.90 7.45 9.71
CA TYR A 154 -38.04 8.87 10.05
C TYR A 154 -37.33 9.72 9.00
N ARG A 155 -38.01 10.79 8.56
CA ARG A 155 -37.48 11.69 7.52
C ARG A 155 -37.15 13.04 8.10
N LEU A 156 -36.12 13.67 7.52
CA LEU A 156 -35.72 15.01 7.90
C LEU A 156 -36.76 16.04 7.46
N GLU A 157 -37.42 16.71 8.41
CA GLU A 157 -38.33 17.83 8.15
C GLU A 157 -37.53 19.09 7.77
N ALA A 158 -36.42 19.33 8.49
CA ALA A 158 -35.55 20.48 8.29
C ALA A 158 -34.08 20.09 8.44
N VAL A 159 -33.23 20.73 7.63
CA VAL A 159 -31.78 20.66 7.73
C VAL A 159 -31.24 22.07 7.82
N GLU A 160 -30.74 22.43 9.00
CA GLU A 160 -30.26 23.77 9.32
C GLU A 160 -28.75 23.78 9.48
N LEU A 161 -28.09 24.71 8.78
CA LEU A 161 -26.64 24.96 8.88
C LEU A 161 -26.40 26.40 9.32
N PRO A 162 -26.73 26.77 10.59
CA PRO A 162 -26.57 28.14 11.06
C PRO A 162 -25.13 28.59 10.99
N GLY A 163 -24.92 29.85 10.60
CA GLY A 163 -23.61 30.47 10.48
C GLY A 163 -22.89 30.19 9.17
N LEU A 164 -23.33 29.23 8.34
CA LEU A 164 -22.68 28.91 7.06
C LEU A 164 -22.72 30.10 6.08
N ASP A 165 -23.70 30.98 6.20
CA ASP A 165 -23.84 32.18 5.34
C ASP A 165 -22.69 33.18 5.53
N ALA A 166 -21.94 33.10 6.65
CA ALA A 166 -20.71 33.86 6.86
C ALA A 166 -19.58 33.48 5.86
N ALA A 167 -19.68 32.35 5.15
CA ALA A 167 -18.79 31.98 4.06
C ALA A 167 -19.01 32.80 2.76
N GLY A 168 -20.00 33.71 2.74
CA GLY A 168 -20.29 34.60 1.63
C GLY A 168 -20.74 33.86 0.36
N ASP A 169 -20.14 34.20 -0.77
CA ASP A 169 -20.43 33.61 -2.09
C ASP A 169 -20.24 32.09 -2.18
N LYS A 170 -19.51 31.52 -1.25
CA LYS A 170 -19.26 30.06 -1.17
C LYS A 170 -20.33 29.28 -0.41
N SER A 171 -21.20 29.95 0.35
CA SER A 171 -22.18 29.30 1.24
C SER A 171 -23.12 28.35 0.50
N ALA A 172 -23.59 28.71 -0.69
CA ALA A 172 -24.49 27.88 -1.49
C ALA A 172 -23.79 26.59 -1.98
N ALA A 173 -22.54 26.70 -2.43
CA ALA A 173 -21.75 25.54 -2.85
C ALA A 173 -21.42 24.62 -1.67
N LEU A 174 -21.09 25.19 -0.51
CA LEU A 174 -20.82 24.44 0.72
C LEU A 174 -22.06 23.70 1.23
N ARG A 175 -23.23 24.35 1.18
CA ARG A 175 -24.52 23.72 1.52
C ARG A 175 -24.81 22.52 0.62
N GLY A 176 -24.52 22.63 -0.69
CA GLY A 176 -24.67 21.52 -1.64
C GLY A 176 -23.77 20.33 -1.36
N VAL A 177 -22.59 20.55 -0.79
CA VAL A 177 -21.63 19.48 -0.43
C VAL A 177 -22.10 18.68 0.78
N PHE A 178 -22.81 19.30 1.72
CA PHE A 178 -23.36 18.58 2.87
C PHE A 178 -24.27 17.42 2.43
N GLY A 179 -24.96 17.55 1.29
CA GLY A 179 -25.67 16.47 0.60
C GLY A 179 -26.98 16.02 1.27
N VAL A 180 -27.14 16.23 2.56
CA VAL A 180 -28.35 15.87 3.31
C VAL A 180 -29.40 16.95 3.11
N THR A 181 -30.62 16.55 2.68
CA THR A 181 -31.69 17.48 2.33
C THR A 181 -32.98 17.15 3.06
N PRO A 182 -33.89 18.12 3.27
CA PRO A 182 -35.22 17.83 3.78
C PRO A 182 -35.94 16.78 2.93
N GLY A 183 -36.62 15.84 3.60
CA GLY A 183 -37.29 14.68 2.99
C GLY A 183 -36.43 13.42 2.90
N ALA A 184 -35.10 13.52 3.04
CA ALA A 184 -34.21 12.35 3.12
C ALA A 184 -34.46 11.55 4.40
N PRO A 185 -34.13 10.26 4.46
CA PRO A 185 -34.08 9.50 5.71
C PRO A 185 -33.17 10.17 6.74
N ALA A 186 -33.50 10.07 8.02
CA ALA A 186 -32.64 10.57 9.11
C ALA A 186 -31.52 9.54 9.40
N ASP A 187 -30.72 9.24 8.39
CA ASP A 187 -29.62 8.29 8.41
C ASP A 187 -28.36 8.91 9.03
N ALA A 188 -27.80 8.24 10.05
CA ALA A 188 -26.64 8.75 10.76
C ALA A 188 -25.35 8.72 9.93
N ASP A 189 -25.18 7.72 9.07
CA ASP A 189 -24.00 7.60 8.22
C ASP A 189 -23.97 8.71 7.16
N ASP A 190 -25.12 9.01 6.55
CA ASP A 190 -25.22 10.11 5.58
C ASP A 190 -24.99 11.47 6.27
N ILE A 191 -25.47 11.65 7.50
CA ILE A 191 -25.27 12.88 8.27
C ILE A 191 -23.79 13.06 8.63
N VAL A 192 -23.13 12.02 9.16
CA VAL A 192 -21.69 12.06 9.51
C VAL A 192 -20.84 12.27 8.26
N LYS A 193 -21.15 11.59 7.17
CA LYS A 193 -20.46 11.77 5.88
C LYS A 193 -20.64 13.20 5.38
N GLY A 194 -21.84 13.74 5.43
CA GLY A 194 -22.13 15.12 5.04
C GLY A 194 -21.35 16.13 5.88
N GLU A 195 -21.25 15.91 7.18
CA GLU A 195 -20.43 16.73 8.09
C GLU A 195 -18.95 16.69 7.73
N ASP A 196 -18.39 15.49 7.51
CA ASP A 196 -16.98 15.32 7.14
C ASP A 196 -16.67 15.95 5.78
N GLU A 197 -17.55 15.78 4.78
CA GLU A 197 -17.40 16.40 3.46
C GLU A 197 -17.50 17.93 3.55
N LEU A 198 -18.44 18.47 4.36
CA LEU A 198 -18.56 19.91 4.60
C LEU A 198 -17.30 20.46 5.28
N ARG A 199 -16.82 19.82 6.36
CA ARG A 199 -15.59 20.20 7.07
C ARG A 199 -14.38 20.21 6.14
N ALA A 200 -14.22 19.16 5.33
CA ALA A 200 -13.13 19.05 4.36
C ALA A 200 -13.23 20.15 3.29
N ARG A 201 -14.44 20.42 2.80
CA ARG A 201 -14.66 21.42 1.77
C ARG A 201 -14.46 22.84 2.26
N ILE A 202 -14.94 23.19 3.43
CA ILE A 202 -14.71 24.52 4.04
C ILE A 202 -13.20 24.79 4.16
N GLY A 203 -12.44 23.80 4.67
CA GLY A 203 -10.98 23.91 4.73
C GLY A 203 -10.31 24.05 3.36
N ALA A 204 -10.84 23.39 2.33
CA ALA A 204 -10.33 23.50 0.96
C ALA A 204 -10.66 24.85 0.29
N GLU A 205 -11.71 25.54 0.76
CA GLU A 205 -12.17 26.81 0.19
C GLU A 205 -11.56 28.05 0.84
N GLY A 206 -10.56 27.88 1.68
CA GLY A 206 -9.79 29.02 2.21
C GLY A 206 -10.00 29.33 3.68
N PHE A 207 -10.72 28.52 4.44
CA PHE A 207 -11.09 28.79 5.83
C PHE A 207 -10.30 27.88 6.79
N PRO A 208 -9.08 28.26 7.22
CA PRO A 208 -8.21 27.41 8.04
C PRO A 208 -8.70 27.21 9.49
N PHE A 209 -9.55 28.09 9.97
CA PHE A 209 -10.04 28.11 11.36
C PHE A 209 -11.53 27.77 11.47
N ALA A 210 -12.10 27.22 10.41
CA ALA A 210 -13.50 26.80 10.41
C ALA A 210 -13.78 25.77 11.50
N LYS A 211 -14.92 25.93 12.14
CA LYS A 211 -15.47 24.96 13.09
C LYS A 211 -16.81 24.46 12.59
N VAL A 212 -16.98 23.17 12.59
CA VAL A 212 -18.25 22.49 12.34
C VAL A 212 -18.55 21.72 13.61
N ALA A 213 -19.65 22.06 14.27
CA ALA A 213 -20.09 21.40 15.50
C ALA A 213 -20.61 19.99 15.18
N GLU A 214 -20.71 19.16 16.21
CA GLU A 214 -21.36 17.85 16.09
C GLU A 214 -22.83 18.03 15.70
N PRO A 215 -23.37 17.16 14.81
CA PRO A 215 -24.76 17.21 14.40
C PRO A 215 -25.72 17.02 15.57
N GLU A 216 -26.67 17.91 15.73
CA GLU A 216 -27.78 17.79 16.66
C GLU A 216 -29.02 17.30 15.92
N LEU A 217 -29.47 16.08 16.22
CA LEU A 217 -30.66 15.49 15.60
C LEU A 217 -31.79 15.38 16.65
N VAL A 218 -32.85 16.10 16.43
CA VAL A 218 -34.07 16.06 17.27
C VAL A 218 -35.15 15.27 16.58
N VAL A 219 -35.57 14.18 17.19
CA VAL A 219 -36.56 13.23 16.65
C VAL A 219 -37.92 13.47 17.28
N ASP A 220 -38.96 13.61 16.46
CA ASP A 220 -40.35 13.68 16.83
C ASP A 220 -41.07 12.35 16.53
N HIS A 221 -41.46 11.65 17.59
CA HIS A 221 -42.13 10.36 17.47
C HIS A 221 -43.62 10.47 17.10
N GLU A 222 -44.26 11.62 17.29
CA GLU A 222 -45.68 11.81 16.93
C GLU A 222 -45.81 12.00 15.40
N THR A 223 -44.94 12.83 14.82
CA THR A 223 -44.94 13.13 13.39
C THR A 223 -44.06 12.20 12.57
N ARG A 224 -43.22 11.39 13.23
CA ARG A 224 -42.19 10.51 12.62
C ARG A 224 -41.21 11.29 11.73
N THR A 225 -40.84 12.46 12.20
CA THR A 225 -39.90 13.34 11.53
C THR A 225 -38.69 13.63 12.42
N ALA A 226 -37.63 14.15 11.83
CA ALA A 226 -36.47 14.60 12.55
C ALA A 226 -36.02 15.97 12.05
N ARG A 227 -35.38 16.76 12.91
CA ARG A 227 -34.75 18.04 12.58
C ARG A 227 -33.26 17.91 12.82
N LEU A 228 -32.51 18.22 11.79
CA LEU A 228 -31.04 18.21 11.84
C LEU A 228 -30.53 19.65 11.89
N LYS A 229 -29.67 19.92 12.88
CA LYS A 229 -28.97 21.20 13.03
C LYS A 229 -27.48 20.94 13.15
N VAL A 230 -26.66 21.65 12.37
CA VAL A 230 -25.21 21.63 12.46
C VAL A 230 -24.70 23.07 12.48
N ASP A 231 -24.22 23.53 13.60
CA ASP A 231 -23.70 24.89 13.74
C ASP A 231 -22.33 24.99 13.04
N VAL A 232 -22.16 25.98 12.16
CA VAL A 232 -20.97 26.18 11.34
C VAL A 232 -20.41 27.58 11.56
N GLU A 233 -19.15 27.66 11.96
CA GLU A 233 -18.39 28.90 12.03
C GLU A 233 -17.27 28.86 11.00
N PRO A 234 -17.46 29.36 9.77
CA PRO A 234 -16.41 29.33 8.74
C PRO A 234 -15.17 30.15 9.12
N GLY A 235 -15.36 31.25 9.85
CA GLY A 235 -14.33 32.21 10.12
C GLY A 235 -13.98 33.05 8.88
N GLU A 236 -12.78 33.62 8.85
CA GLU A 236 -12.31 34.42 7.73
C GLU A 236 -11.49 33.61 6.73
N ALA A 237 -11.68 33.87 5.44
CA ALA A 237 -10.84 33.31 4.39
C ALA A 237 -9.41 33.88 4.50
N LYS A 238 -8.40 33.00 4.44
CA LYS A 238 -6.99 33.34 4.61
C LYS A 238 -6.15 32.88 3.41
N ARG A 239 -4.94 33.40 3.35
CA ARG A 239 -3.90 33.03 2.38
C ARG A 239 -2.73 32.38 3.10
N PHE A 240 -1.99 31.53 2.39
CA PHE A 240 -0.77 30.94 2.93
C PHE A 240 0.29 32.02 3.25
N GLY A 241 0.83 31.99 4.44
CA GLY A 241 1.99 32.72 4.90
C GLY A 241 3.28 31.93 4.73
N THR A 242 4.10 31.91 5.79
CA THR A 242 5.38 31.21 5.81
C THR A 242 5.30 29.89 6.58
N ILE A 243 6.26 28.99 6.30
CA ILE A 243 6.42 27.76 7.08
C ILE A 243 7.31 28.07 8.29
N ARG A 244 6.83 27.73 9.48
CA ARG A 244 7.56 27.79 10.74
C ARG A 244 7.90 26.36 11.20
N MET A 245 9.18 26.12 11.52
CA MET A 245 9.63 24.82 12.01
C MET A 245 9.97 24.91 13.49
N ALA A 246 9.39 24.05 14.30
CA ALA A 246 9.72 23.92 15.72
C ALA A 246 11.14 23.36 15.90
N ASP A 247 11.55 22.39 15.07
CA ASP A 247 12.90 21.81 15.05
C ASP A 247 13.47 21.83 13.62
N ARG A 248 14.72 22.28 13.50
CA ARG A 248 15.42 22.39 12.20
C ARG A 248 16.49 21.31 12.00
N ARG A 249 16.59 20.33 12.89
CA ARG A 249 17.62 19.29 12.82
C ARG A 249 17.45 18.33 11.65
N ILE A 250 16.21 18.16 11.16
CA ILE A 250 15.89 17.27 10.01
C ILE A 250 15.69 18.11 8.77
N PHE A 251 14.78 19.08 8.82
CA PHE A 251 14.40 19.96 7.72
C PHE A 251 14.51 21.42 8.12
N GLY A 252 14.90 22.27 7.18
CA GLY A 252 14.76 23.72 7.32
C GLY A 252 13.48 24.22 6.63
N PRO A 253 12.94 25.40 7.01
CA PRO A 253 11.69 25.94 6.44
C PRO A 253 11.71 26.05 4.91
N ARG A 254 12.86 26.46 4.32
CA ARG A 254 13.04 26.54 2.86
C ARG A 254 12.91 25.18 2.17
N HIS A 255 13.33 24.12 2.84
CA HIS A 255 13.23 22.77 2.29
C HIS A 255 11.81 22.24 2.37
N VAL A 256 11.12 22.46 3.50
CA VAL A 256 9.71 22.11 3.66
C VAL A 256 8.83 22.88 2.66
N MET A 257 9.12 24.18 2.42
CA MET A 257 8.44 24.95 1.38
C MET A 257 8.67 24.38 -0.03
N ARG A 258 9.82 23.78 -0.31
CA ARG A 258 10.07 23.07 -1.58
C ARG A 258 9.23 21.80 -1.72
N ILE A 259 8.95 21.11 -0.61
CA ILE A 259 8.10 19.93 -0.57
C ILE A 259 6.62 20.32 -0.67
N ALA A 260 6.23 21.47 -0.13
CA ALA A 260 4.86 21.98 -0.21
C ALA A 260 4.41 22.21 -1.66
N ARG A 261 3.10 22.10 -1.91
CA ARG A 261 2.49 22.42 -3.22
C ARG A 261 1.85 23.79 -3.26
N PHE A 262 1.86 24.52 -2.15
CA PHE A 262 1.37 25.89 -2.06
C PHE A 262 2.54 26.89 -2.06
N GLU A 263 2.24 28.10 -2.48
CA GLU A 263 3.16 29.24 -2.41
C GLU A 263 2.61 30.29 -1.44
N THR A 264 3.51 31.11 -0.86
CA THR A 264 3.10 32.23 -0.01
C THR A 264 2.21 33.19 -0.79
N GLY A 265 1.05 33.55 -0.23
CA GLY A 265 0.07 34.44 -0.84
C GLY A 265 -1.03 33.74 -1.65
N GLN A 266 -0.92 32.46 -1.94
CA GLN A 266 -2.03 31.68 -2.51
C GLN A 266 -3.17 31.52 -1.50
N PRO A 267 -4.43 31.40 -1.94
CA PRO A 267 -5.54 31.04 -1.07
C PRO A 267 -5.23 29.78 -0.27
N TYR A 268 -5.61 29.75 1.00
CA TYR A 268 -5.45 28.56 1.82
C TYR A 268 -6.28 27.39 1.26
N ASP A 269 -5.71 26.21 1.34
CA ASP A 269 -6.37 24.94 0.96
C ASP A 269 -5.87 23.81 1.89
N ALA A 270 -6.74 23.28 2.72
CA ALA A 270 -6.42 22.23 3.68
C ALA A 270 -5.89 20.95 3.01
N ARG A 271 -6.29 20.68 1.76
CA ARG A 271 -5.79 19.52 0.98
C ARG A 271 -4.28 19.63 0.72
N MET A 272 -3.77 20.83 0.54
CA MET A 272 -2.33 21.07 0.35
C MET A 272 -1.54 20.85 1.65
N ILE A 273 -2.17 21.08 2.81
CA ILE A 273 -1.57 20.77 4.13
C ILE A 273 -1.49 19.27 4.34
N GLU A 274 -2.56 18.55 4.02
CA GLU A 274 -2.56 17.09 4.12
C GLU A 274 -1.59 16.44 3.12
N ASP A 275 -1.48 17.01 1.91
CA ASP A 275 -0.45 16.63 0.95
C ASP A 275 0.97 16.85 1.51
N LEU A 276 1.23 17.99 2.16
CA LEU A 276 2.51 18.26 2.80
C LEU A 276 2.81 17.26 3.92
N ARG A 277 1.81 16.94 4.76
CA ARG A 277 1.94 15.93 5.83
C ARG A 277 2.37 14.59 5.27
N ARG A 278 1.64 14.08 4.27
CA ARG A 278 1.96 12.81 3.62
C ARG A 278 3.33 12.82 2.94
N ALA A 279 3.69 13.93 2.30
CA ALA A 279 4.98 14.08 1.66
C ALA A 279 6.14 14.07 2.66
N LEU A 280 5.99 14.69 3.84
CA LEU A 280 6.99 14.66 4.90
C LEU A 280 7.16 13.25 5.49
N ILE A 281 6.07 12.54 5.75
CA ILE A 281 6.09 11.13 6.21
C ILE A 281 6.76 10.24 5.16
N ALA A 282 6.45 10.43 3.89
CA ALA A 282 7.03 9.66 2.78
C ALA A 282 8.55 9.82 2.62
N THR A 283 9.16 10.85 3.22
CA THR A 283 10.63 10.96 3.26
C THR A 283 11.29 9.83 4.06
N GLY A 284 10.55 9.18 4.97
CA GLY A 284 11.05 8.18 5.91
C GLY A 284 12.06 8.72 6.95
N LEU A 285 12.12 10.06 7.10
CA LEU A 285 13.00 10.73 8.07
C LEU A 285 12.24 11.14 9.34
N VAL A 286 10.93 11.08 9.30
CA VAL A 286 10.03 11.46 10.39
C VAL A 286 9.04 10.33 10.68
N SER A 287 8.74 10.08 11.95
CA SER A 287 7.76 9.10 12.43
C SER A 287 6.38 9.72 12.58
N SER A 288 6.34 10.99 12.99
CA SER A 288 5.09 11.76 13.08
C SER A 288 5.29 13.20 12.57
N VAL A 289 4.19 13.77 12.09
CA VAL A 289 4.16 15.15 11.58
C VAL A 289 2.89 15.82 12.11
N LYS A 290 3.06 16.88 12.90
CA LYS A 290 1.99 17.76 13.33
C LYS A 290 2.08 19.07 12.54
N ILE A 291 1.01 19.44 11.85
CA ILE A 291 0.91 20.68 11.10
C ILE A 291 -0.28 21.46 11.62
N GLU A 292 -0.04 22.70 12.01
CA GLU A 292 -1.04 23.61 12.52
C GLU A 292 -1.03 24.93 11.74
N ALA A 293 -2.21 25.43 11.48
CA ALA A 293 -2.41 26.78 10.94
C ALA A 293 -2.34 27.79 12.09
N VAL A 294 -1.50 28.81 11.96
CA VAL A 294 -1.29 29.85 12.99
C VAL A 294 -1.59 31.22 12.37
N PRO A 295 -2.45 32.04 12.96
CA PRO A 295 -2.72 33.37 12.43
C PRO A 295 -1.44 34.20 12.23
N ALA A 296 -1.34 34.88 11.09
CA ALA A 296 -0.19 35.70 10.72
C ALA A 296 -0.64 37.01 10.04
N GLY A 297 -1.06 37.97 10.86
CA GLY A 297 -1.68 39.21 10.37
C GLY A 297 -3.17 39.02 10.03
N GLU A 298 -3.76 39.95 9.29
CA GLU A 298 -5.20 39.98 9.03
C GLU A 298 -5.64 38.96 7.96
N ASP A 299 -4.82 38.74 6.89
CA ASP A 299 -5.21 37.95 5.72
C ASP A 299 -4.40 36.65 5.53
N LYS A 300 -3.42 36.36 6.40
CA LYS A 300 -2.49 35.23 6.24
C LYS A 300 -2.53 34.26 7.39
N VAL A 301 -2.12 33.04 7.06
CA VAL A 301 -1.91 31.97 8.01
C VAL A 301 -0.54 31.33 7.81
N ASP A 302 0.30 31.36 8.83
CA ASP A 302 1.56 30.62 8.82
C ASP A 302 1.32 29.16 9.14
N ILE A 303 2.14 28.30 8.57
CA ILE A 303 2.04 26.86 8.76
C ILE A 303 3.14 26.41 9.73
N ALA A 304 2.75 26.14 10.97
CA ALA A 304 3.64 25.60 11.98
C ALA A 304 3.79 24.08 11.80
N VAL A 305 5.03 23.63 11.61
CA VAL A 305 5.35 22.22 11.38
C VAL A 305 6.23 21.72 12.49
N ALA A 306 5.75 20.73 13.24
CA ALA A 306 6.50 19.96 14.22
C ALA A 306 6.67 18.53 13.71
N VAL A 307 7.87 17.98 13.84
CA VAL A 307 8.22 16.64 13.34
C VAL A 307 8.98 15.85 14.40
N GLU A 308 8.68 14.58 14.49
CA GLU A 308 9.45 13.63 15.29
C GLU A 308 10.39 12.82 14.40
N PRO A 309 11.66 12.66 14.78
CA PRO A 309 12.62 11.96 13.95
C PRO A 309 12.38 10.46 13.91
N ALA A 310 12.42 9.86 12.73
CA ALA A 310 12.47 8.42 12.54
C ALA A 310 13.92 7.87 12.62
N PRO A 311 14.10 6.55 12.82
CA PRO A 311 15.41 5.91 12.74
C PRO A 311 16.09 6.19 11.41
N ARG A 312 17.34 6.67 11.46
CA ARG A 312 18.07 7.12 10.26
C ARG A 312 18.84 6.01 9.55
N ARG A 313 19.02 4.86 10.20
CA ARG A 313 19.82 3.74 9.70
C ARG A 313 18.94 2.55 9.44
N THR A 314 19.22 1.84 8.36
CA THR A 314 18.55 0.59 8.01
C THR A 314 19.62 -0.41 7.58
N ILE A 315 19.51 -1.62 8.05
CA ILE A 315 20.26 -2.77 7.54
C ILE A 315 19.21 -3.68 6.90
N ALA A 316 19.48 -4.10 5.67
CA ALA A 316 18.65 -5.08 4.97
C ALA A 316 19.53 -6.22 4.47
N ALA A 317 19.00 -7.42 4.53
CA ALA A 317 19.61 -8.61 3.95
C ALA A 317 18.58 -9.32 3.09
N GLU A 318 18.99 -9.74 1.92
CA GLU A 318 18.18 -10.47 0.95
C GLU A 318 18.91 -11.75 0.53
N ALA A 319 18.15 -12.84 0.33
CA ALA A 319 18.65 -14.05 -0.27
C ALA A 319 17.63 -14.54 -1.30
N GLY A 320 18.10 -14.94 -2.47
CA GLY A 320 17.25 -15.38 -3.57
C GLY A 320 17.94 -16.43 -4.44
N TYR A 321 17.12 -17.17 -5.18
CA TYR A 321 17.54 -18.08 -6.23
C TYR A 321 16.72 -17.80 -7.49
N GLY A 322 17.38 -17.73 -8.62
CA GLY A 322 16.75 -17.58 -9.93
C GLY A 322 17.28 -18.60 -10.93
N THR A 323 16.38 -19.22 -11.70
CA THR A 323 16.79 -20.11 -12.80
C THR A 323 17.61 -19.30 -13.82
N GLY A 324 18.86 -19.71 -14.08
CA GLY A 324 19.81 -18.99 -14.93
C GLY A 324 20.55 -17.82 -14.28
N GLN A 325 20.23 -17.46 -13.03
CA GLN A 325 20.97 -16.45 -12.25
C GLN A 325 21.70 -17.08 -11.04
N GLY A 326 21.28 -18.28 -10.62
CA GLY A 326 21.85 -18.99 -9.49
C GLY A 326 21.41 -18.39 -8.13
N ILE A 327 22.21 -18.68 -7.10
CA ILE A 327 22.01 -18.14 -5.75
C ILE A 327 22.58 -16.73 -5.68
N ARG A 328 21.86 -15.81 -5.04
CA ARG A 328 22.26 -14.43 -4.79
C ARG A 328 21.91 -14.04 -3.36
N THR A 329 22.88 -13.48 -2.66
CA THR A 329 22.68 -12.85 -1.36
C THR A 329 23.10 -11.38 -1.45
N GLU A 330 22.34 -10.50 -0.82
CA GLU A 330 22.65 -9.09 -0.75
C GLU A 330 22.56 -8.61 0.68
N VAL A 331 23.51 -7.80 1.12
CA VAL A 331 23.48 -7.08 2.39
C VAL A 331 23.67 -5.60 2.10
N SER A 332 22.81 -4.77 2.67
CA SER A 332 22.92 -3.33 2.51
C SER A 332 22.80 -2.61 3.86
N TRP A 333 23.56 -1.53 3.97
CA TRP A 333 23.46 -0.56 5.06
C TRP A 333 23.13 0.80 4.47
N GLN A 334 22.08 1.43 4.97
CA GLN A 334 21.64 2.74 4.53
C GLN A 334 21.61 3.74 5.69
N HIS A 335 22.11 4.94 5.44
CA HIS A 335 21.85 6.11 6.27
C HIS A 335 20.99 7.10 5.49
N ARG A 336 19.70 7.26 5.90
CA ARG A 336 18.66 7.99 5.14
C ARG A 336 18.87 9.49 5.01
N ASN A 337 19.76 10.10 5.80
CA ASN A 337 20.01 11.54 5.80
C ASN A 337 21.48 11.87 6.09
N LEU A 338 22.42 11.16 5.47
CA LEU A 338 23.86 11.39 5.65
C LEU A 338 24.25 12.74 5.04
N ILE A 339 23.74 13.05 3.84
CA ILE A 339 23.93 14.33 3.15
C ILE A 339 22.62 15.13 3.27
N ARG A 340 22.57 16.01 4.25
CA ARG A 340 21.35 16.78 4.57
C ARG A 340 21.01 17.83 3.53
N PRO A 341 19.69 18.12 3.29
CA PRO A 341 18.53 17.31 3.69
C PRO A 341 18.26 16.18 2.68
N GLU A 342 17.67 15.08 3.15
CA GLU A 342 17.16 13.94 2.37
C GLU A 342 18.20 13.21 1.50
N GLY A 343 19.49 13.38 1.75
CA GLY A 343 20.53 12.62 1.06
C GLY A 343 20.78 11.28 1.75
N ALA A 344 20.14 10.23 1.26
CA ALA A 344 20.36 8.86 1.69
C ALA A 344 21.61 8.29 1.00
N VAL A 345 22.51 7.70 1.78
CA VAL A 345 23.67 6.96 1.28
C VAL A 345 23.49 5.49 1.65
N THR A 346 23.61 4.63 0.66
CA THR A 346 23.52 3.18 0.81
C THR A 346 24.82 2.54 0.39
N PHE A 347 25.37 1.68 1.25
CA PHE A 347 26.44 0.75 0.92
C PHE A 347 25.82 -0.63 0.72
N ARG A 348 26.21 -1.31 -0.37
CA ARG A 348 25.64 -2.58 -0.79
C ARG A 348 26.73 -3.58 -1.15
N GLY A 349 26.60 -4.80 -0.64
CA GLY A 349 27.40 -5.94 -1.03
C GLY A 349 26.51 -7.06 -1.57
N VAL A 350 26.86 -7.60 -2.73
CA VAL A 350 26.19 -8.75 -3.36
C VAL A 350 27.20 -9.87 -3.47
N ALA A 351 26.79 -11.07 -3.07
CA ALA A 351 27.52 -12.30 -3.27
C ALA A 351 26.58 -13.33 -3.92
N GLY A 352 26.89 -13.70 -5.15
CA GLY A 352 26.12 -14.66 -5.92
C GLY A 352 26.99 -15.55 -6.77
N THR A 353 26.39 -16.60 -7.33
CA THR A 353 27.09 -17.55 -8.20
C THR A 353 27.59 -16.92 -9.49
N GLN A 354 26.84 -15.95 -10.02
CA GLN A 354 27.15 -15.28 -11.29
C GLN A 354 27.54 -13.80 -11.12
N GLU A 355 27.36 -13.22 -9.93
CA GLU A 355 27.62 -11.80 -9.69
C GLU A 355 28.16 -11.59 -8.28
N GLN A 356 29.29 -10.88 -8.16
CA GLN A 356 29.78 -10.29 -6.93
C GLN A 356 29.87 -8.78 -7.13
N LEU A 357 29.30 -8.00 -6.19
CA LEU A 357 29.26 -6.55 -6.33
C LEU A 357 29.48 -5.88 -4.98
N ILE A 358 30.28 -4.82 -4.98
CA ILE A 358 30.35 -3.84 -3.89
C ILE A 358 30.02 -2.48 -4.47
N GLY A 359 29.08 -1.77 -3.85
CA GLY A 359 28.66 -0.48 -4.37
C GLY A 359 28.22 0.48 -3.28
N THR A 360 28.25 1.75 -3.64
CA THR A 360 27.65 2.84 -2.86
C THR A 360 26.73 3.67 -3.76
N SER A 361 25.64 4.13 -3.20
CA SER A 361 24.72 5.02 -3.91
C SER A 361 24.27 6.15 -2.99
N LEU A 362 24.16 7.34 -3.59
CA LEU A 362 23.53 8.53 -3.03
C LEU A 362 22.19 8.72 -3.72
N ARG A 363 21.14 8.94 -2.92
CA ARG A 363 19.81 9.35 -3.40
C ARG A 363 19.36 10.55 -2.59
N ARG A 364 19.28 11.73 -3.22
CA ARG A 364 18.83 12.96 -2.58
C ARG A 364 17.48 13.36 -3.16
N SER A 365 16.43 13.14 -2.35
CA SER A 365 15.06 13.46 -2.73
C SER A 365 14.80 14.98 -2.66
N ASN A 366 13.76 15.44 -3.37
CA ASN A 366 13.35 16.85 -3.45
C ASN A 366 14.51 17.79 -3.79
N PHE A 367 15.42 17.35 -4.67
CA PHE A 367 16.57 18.13 -5.14
C PHE A 367 16.09 19.22 -6.09
N ARG A 368 16.37 20.51 -5.78
CA ARG A 368 15.91 21.71 -6.50
C ARG A 368 14.39 21.88 -6.57
N ALA A 369 13.63 20.87 -6.87
CA ALA A 369 12.18 20.89 -6.93
C ALA A 369 11.59 19.63 -6.27
N ARG A 370 10.32 19.69 -5.89
CA ARG A 370 9.58 18.53 -5.40
C ARG A 370 9.60 17.43 -6.44
N ASP A 371 9.75 16.19 -5.97
CA ASP A 371 9.76 14.95 -6.77
C ASP A 371 10.97 14.78 -7.71
N GLN A 372 11.90 15.73 -7.73
CA GLN A 372 13.19 15.53 -8.38
C GLN A 372 14.17 14.86 -7.43
N VAL A 373 14.86 13.87 -7.92
CA VAL A 373 15.84 13.10 -7.16
C VAL A 373 17.20 13.23 -7.86
N LEU A 374 18.20 13.66 -7.10
CA LEU A 374 19.59 13.55 -7.52
C LEU A 374 20.10 12.18 -7.11
N THR A 375 20.62 11.42 -8.06
CA THR A 375 21.27 10.14 -7.84
C THR A 375 22.75 10.20 -8.18
N ALA A 376 23.56 9.48 -7.42
CA ALA A 376 24.94 9.19 -7.79
C ALA A 376 25.27 7.78 -7.28
N GLN A 377 26.12 7.07 -8.03
CA GLN A 377 26.52 5.71 -7.68
C GLN A 377 27.96 5.42 -8.09
N ALA A 378 28.60 4.55 -7.33
CA ALA A 378 29.86 3.94 -7.70
C ALA A 378 29.82 2.46 -7.32
N SER A 379 30.30 1.59 -8.21
CA SER A 379 30.34 0.15 -7.94
C SER A 379 31.54 -0.54 -8.60
N LEU A 380 31.95 -1.63 -7.95
CA LEU A 380 32.86 -2.64 -8.48
C LEU A 380 32.06 -3.93 -8.59
N ALA A 381 32.06 -4.54 -9.76
CA ALA A 381 31.35 -5.78 -10.00
C ALA A 381 32.25 -6.79 -10.72
N ASN A 382 32.07 -8.06 -10.37
CA ASN A 382 32.60 -9.20 -11.10
C ASN A 382 31.42 -10.05 -11.53
N ILE A 383 31.21 -10.14 -12.82
CA ILE A 383 30.06 -10.82 -13.45
C ILE A 383 30.60 -12.00 -14.25
N ASN A 384 30.03 -13.16 -14.01
CA ASN A 384 30.37 -14.39 -14.74
C ASN A 384 29.08 -15.03 -15.26
N ARG A 385 28.81 -14.88 -16.55
CA ARG A 385 27.64 -15.42 -17.25
C ARG A 385 28.05 -16.18 -18.48
N ASP A 386 27.19 -17.07 -18.95
CA ASP A 386 27.42 -17.81 -20.18
C ASP A 386 27.66 -16.85 -21.36
N ALA A 387 26.99 -15.72 -21.39
CA ALA A 387 27.13 -14.69 -22.41
C ALA A 387 28.46 -13.93 -22.35
N TYR A 388 29.05 -13.70 -21.18
CA TYR A 388 30.31 -12.98 -20.99
C TYR A 388 30.81 -12.98 -19.54
N ASP A 389 32.11 -12.80 -19.35
CA ASP A 389 32.70 -12.43 -18.06
C ASP A 389 33.10 -10.95 -18.08
N ALA A 390 32.81 -10.23 -16.99
CA ALA A 390 33.17 -8.82 -16.89
C ALA A 390 33.61 -8.43 -15.48
N ARG A 391 34.75 -7.72 -15.39
CA ARG A 391 35.17 -7.00 -14.18
C ARG A 391 34.99 -5.52 -14.42
N THR A 392 34.08 -4.91 -13.69
CA THR A 392 33.60 -3.59 -14.04
C THR A 392 33.76 -2.63 -12.86
N PHE A 393 34.27 -1.44 -13.14
CA PHE A 393 34.15 -0.27 -12.27
C PHE A 393 33.24 0.74 -12.94
N SER A 394 32.18 1.19 -12.24
CA SER A 394 31.27 2.19 -12.77
C SER A 394 31.07 3.34 -11.78
N VAL A 395 30.97 4.55 -12.33
CA VAL A 395 30.57 5.77 -11.61
C VAL A 395 29.50 6.46 -12.45
N GLY A 396 28.41 6.84 -11.82
CA GLY A 396 27.33 7.54 -12.49
C GLY A 396 26.68 8.58 -11.59
N ALA A 397 26.10 9.60 -12.22
CA ALA A 397 25.25 10.59 -11.56
C ALA A 397 24.10 10.99 -12.48
N GLY A 398 22.96 11.33 -11.90
CA GLY A 398 21.80 11.72 -12.68
C GLY A 398 20.76 12.48 -11.87
N ILE A 399 19.82 13.03 -12.59
CA ILE A 399 18.61 13.65 -12.04
C ILE A 399 17.41 12.91 -12.64
N GLU A 400 16.45 12.62 -11.81
CA GLU A 400 15.25 11.90 -12.22
C GLU A 400 14.00 12.49 -11.57
N ARG A 401 12.86 12.34 -12.23
CA ARG A 401 11.53 12.53 -11.67
C ARG A 401 10.85 11.18 -11.65
N GLN A 402 10.61 10.65 -10.46
CA GLN A 402 10.03 9.31 -10.27
C GLN A 402 8.59 9.38 -9.78
N THR A 403 7.83 8.34 -10.09
CA THR A 403 6.60 7.98 -9.41
C THR A 403 6.91 7.36 -8.05
N ASN A 404 6.00 7.47 -7.10
CA ASN A 404 6.06 6.71 -5.85
C ASN A 404 4.69 6.06 -5.59
N ILE A 405 4.62 5.14 -4.64
CA ILE A 405 3.40 4.38 -4.31
C ILE A 405 2.24 5.31 -3.86
N ILE A 406 2.56 6.46 -3.26
CA ILE A 406 1.56 7.41 -2.76
C ILE A 406 1.00 8.28 -3.90
N TRP A 407 1.86 8.61 -4.89
CA TRP A 407 1.48 9.42 -6.05
C TRP A 407 2.06 8.84 -7.33
N GLN A 408 1.23 8.14 -8.06
CA GLN A 408 1.53 7.74 -9.43
C GLN A 408 1.60 8.98 -10.32
N LYS A 409 2.71 9.13 -11.04
CA LYS A 409 2.90 10.23 -11.97
C LYS A 409 2.74 9.75 -13.39
N THR A 410 1.93 10.43 -14.14
CA THR A 410 1.72 10.15 -15.57
C THR A 410 3.02 10.26 -16.37
N TRP A 411 3.86 11.26 -16.06
CA TRP A 411 5.13 11.46 -16.75
C TRP A 411 6.31 11.37 -15.76
N THR A 412 7.25 10.50 -16.09
CA THR A 412 8.54 10.38 -15.39
C THR A 412 9.68 10.50 -16.39
N TRP A 413 10.84 10.97 -15.93
CA TRP A 413 12.02 11.12 -16.76
C TRP A 413 13.29 10.98 -15.94
N SER A 414 14.37 10.60 -16.60
CA SER A 414 15.71 10.64 -16.03
C SER A 414 16.74 11.08 -17.07
N ALA A 415 17.78 11.76 -16.60
CA ALA A 415 18.96 12.08 -17.40
C ALA A 415 20.21 11.97 -16.53
N GLY A 416 21.29 11.43 -17.06
CA GLY A 416 22.49 11.19 -16.29
C GLY A 416 23.76 11.14 -17.12
N VAL A 417 24.85 10.93 -16.42
CA VAL A 417 26.18 10.63 -16.96
C VAL A 417 26.69 9.36 -16.31
N GLU A 418 27.36 8.52 -17.06
CA GLU A 418 27.98 7.29 -16.59
C GLU A 418 29.39 7.15 -17.18
N LEU A 419 30.33 6.77 -16.35
CA LEU A 419 31.67 6.35 -16.75
C LEU A 419 31.84 4.89 -16.33
N LEU A 420 32.22 4.06 -17.29
CA LEU A 420 32.43 2.63 -17.12
C LEU A 420 33.82 2.24 -17.57
N ALA A 421 34.57 1.61 -16.68
CA ALA A 421 35.79 0.89 -17.03
C ALA A 421 35.52 -0.60 -16.82
N SER A 422 35.66 -1.41 -17.87
CA SER A 422 35.33 -2.83 -17.82
C SER A 422 36.40 -3.67 -18.57
N ASP A 423 36.81 -4.76 -17.95
CA ASP A 423 37.62 -5.79 -18.58
C ASP A 423 36.74 -7.01 -18.85
N GLU A 424 36.41 -7.25 -20.10
CA GLU A 424 35.40 -8.21 -20.50
C GLU A 424 35.99 -9.33 -21.40
N ARG A 425 35.53 -10.55 -21.16
CA ARG A 425 35.82 -11.72 -22.00
C ARG A 425 34.58 -12.10 -22.77
N ASP A 426 34.72 -12.19 -24.08
CA ASP A 426 33.76 -12.77 -25.02
C ASP A 426 34.45 -13.71 -26.00
N THR A 427 33.69 -14.43 -26.79
CA THR A 427 34.17 -15.24 -27.90
C THR A 427 33.92 -14.51 -29.21
N VAL A 428 34.85 -14.68 -30.15
CA VAL A 428 34.77 -14.03 -31.46
C VAL A 428 35.04 -15.04 -32.59
N GLY A 429 34.22 -14.95 -33.64
CA GLY A 429 34.36 -15.70 -34.85
C GLY A 429 33.88 -17.15 -34.80
N LEU A 430 34.10 -17.89 -35.88
CA LEU A 430 33.70 -19.28 -36.05
C LEU A 430 34.55 -20.27 -35.22
N GLU A 431 35.66 -19.81 -34.66
CA GLU A 431 36.64 -20.65 -33.94
C GLU A 431 36.44 -20.62 -32.41
N ALA A 432 35.41 -19.93 -31.90
CA ALA A 432 35.12 -19.80 -30.47
C ALA A 432 36.33 -19.39 -29.61
N THR A 433 37.24 -18.57 -30.18
CA THR A 433 38.46 -18.15 -29.48
C THR A 433 38.13 -17.13 -28.41
N PRO A 434 38.40 -17.38 -27.12
CA PRO A 434 38.16 -16.42 -26.03
C PRO A 434 39.02 -15.16 -26.27
N ARG A 435 38.37 -13.99 -26.17
CA ARG A 435 39.04 -12.70 -26.29
C ARG A 435 38.74 -11.85 -25.09
N ARG A 436 39.78 -11.34 -24.43
CA ARG A 436 39.63 -10.39 -23.33
C ARG A 436 39.98 -8.99 -23.80
N ARG A 437 39.15 -8.00 -23.45
CA ARG A 437 39.32 -6.61 -23.86
C ARG A 437 38.90 -5.66 -22.74
N THR A 438 39.66 -4.57 -22.65
CA THR A 438 39.33 -3.46 -21.72
C THR A 438 38.57 -2.38 -22.47
N PHE A 439 37.46 -1.94 -21.92
CA PHE A 439 36.63 -0.85 -22.41
C PHE A 439 36.64 0.30 -21.40
N LEU A 440 36.77 1.51 -21.90
CA LEU A 440 36.44 2.73 -21.12
C LEU A 440 35.31 3.43 -21.87
N ILE A 441 34.15 3.52 -21.23
CA ILE A 441 32.91 4.00 -21.87
C ILE A 441 32.37 5.19 -21.08
N GLY A 442 32.15 6.30 -21.78
CA GLY A 442 31.35 7.42 -21.28
C GLY A 442 29.95 7.35 -21.90
N ALA A 443 28.91 7.43 -21.09
CA ALA A 443 27.53 7.34 -21.53
C ALA A 443 26.67 8.50 -20.98
N LEU A 444 25.66 8.90 -21.77
CA LEU A 444 24.64 9.90 -21.39
C LEU A 444 23.26 9.25 -21.42
N PRO A 445 22.92 8.40 -20.43
CA PRO A 445 21.62 7.75 -20.38
C PRO A 445 20.49 8.71 -20.09
N GLY A 446 19.42 8.62 -20.88
CA GLY A 446 18.17 9.34 -20.69
C GLY A 446 16.97 8.41 -20.82
N MET A 447 15.90 8.71 -20.09
CA MET A 447 14.61 8.00 -20.15
C MET A 447 13.47 9.00 -20.09
N LEU A 448 12.43 8.73 -20.86
CA LEU A 448 11.11 9.36 -20.73
C LEU A 448 10.06 8.27 -20.68
N ALA A 449 9.17 8.32 -19.72
CA ALA A 449 8.11 7.34 -19.56
C ALA A 449 6.76 8.00 -19.25
N TYR A 450 5.74 7.46 -19.88
CA TYR A 450 4.33 7.74 -19.64
C TYR A 450 3.69 6.54 -18.96
N ASP A 451 2.96 6.77 -17.87
CA ASP A 451 2.16 5.77 -17.17
C ASP A 451 0.74 6.29 -16.98
N GLY A 452 -0.19 5.76 -17.77
CA GLY A 452 -1.63 6.05 -17.70
C GLY A 452 -2.42 4.86 -17.17
N THR A 453 -1.79 4.01 -16.35
CA THR A 453 -2.49 2.88 -15.72
C THR A 453 -3.20 3.28 -14.43
N ASP A 454 -4.19 2.51 -14.05
CA ASP A 454 -4.97 2.66 -12.82
C ASP A 454 -4.21 2.27 -11.54
N ASP A 455 -3.28 1.33 -11.63
CA ASP A 455 -2.45 0.87 -10.50
C ASP A 455 -1.00 0.64 -10.93
N LEU A 456 -0.06 1.01 -10.03
CA LEU A 456 1.36 0.89 -10.33
C LEU A 456 1.87 -0.55 -10.30
N LEU A 457 1.37 -1.38 -9.39
CA LEU A 457 1.85 -2.75 -9.14
C LEU A 457 1.00 -3.84 -9.78
N ASN A 458 -0.30 -3.57 -9.94
CA ASN A 458 -1.25 -4.51 -10.51
C ASN A 458 -2.20 -3.82 -11.51
N PRO A 459 -1.69 -3.28 -12.63
CA PRO A 459 -2.49 -2.54 -13.59
C PRO A 459 -3.55 -3.44 -14.23
N GLN A 460 -4.78 -2.93 -14.24
CA GLN A 460 -5.93 -3.58 -14.86
C GLN A 460 -6.40 -2.84 -16.12
N ARG A 461 -6.15 -1.51 -16.16
CA ARG A 461 -6.57 -0.64 -17.27
C ARG A 461 -5.50 0.38 -17.60
N GLY A 462 -5.46 0.78 -18.87
CA GLY A 462 -4.57 1.84 -19.34
C GLY A 462 -3.34 1.31 -20.07
N PHE A 463 -2.34 2.16 -20.24
CA PHE A 463 -1.11 1.78 -20.93
C PHE A 463 0.11 2.51 -20.36
N ARG A 464 1.28 1.91 -20.60
CA ARG A 464 2.61 2.46 -20.31
C ARG A 464 3.41 2.56 -21.60
N LEU A 465 4.18 3.61 -21.72
CA LEU A 465 5.14 3.78 -22.81
C LEU A 465 6.42 4.36 -22.22
N SER A 466 7.56 3.72 -22.47
CA SER A 466 8.86 4.25 -22.08
C SER A 466 9.85 4.20 -23.22
N GLY A 467 10.61 5.29 -23.38
CA GLY A 467 11.73 5.39 -24.29
C GLY A 467 13.03 5.63 -23.51
N ARG A 468 14.07 4.87 -23.83
CA ARG A 468 15.42 5.03 -23.31
C ARG A 468 16.36 5.34 -24.46
N LEU A 469 17.26 6.30 -24.24
CA LEU A 469 18.31 6.65 -25.19
C LEU A 469 19.62 6.87 -24.42
N SER A 470 20.69 6.23 -24.86
CA SER A 470 22.03 6.37 -24.29
C SER A 470 23.06 6.54 -25.43
N PRO A 471 23.40 7.78 -25.77
CA PRO A 471 24.63 8.04 -26.54
C PRO A 471 25.86 7.61 -25.73
N GLU A 472 26.77 6.86 -26.34
CA GLU A 472 27.92 6.30 -25.66
C GLU A 472 29.19 6.51 -26.51
N LEU A 473 30.30 6.83 -25.87
CA LEU A 473 31.63 6.95 -26.44
C LEU A 473 32.52 5.90 -25.80
N SER A 474 33.07 5.00 -26.63
CA SER A 474 34.00 3.96 -26.17
C SER A 474 35.42 4.27 -26.61
N LEU A 475 36.36 4.16 -25.68
CA LEU A 475 37.80 4.27 -25.89
C LEU A 475 38.43 2.88 -25.81
N GLN A 476 38.28 2.09 -26.88
CA GLN A 476 38.87 0.77 -27.02
C GLN A 476 39.48 0.67 -28.42
N SER A 477 40.78 0.52 -28.54
CA SER A 477 41.48 0.49 -29.85
C SER A 477 41.13 1.71 -30.75
N GLY A 478 41.03 2.89 -30.16
CA GLY A 478 40.56 4.13 -30.75
C GLY A 478 39.18 4.57 -30.23
N ALA A 479 38.87 5.85 -30.40
CA ALA A 479 37.57 6.41 -29.98
C ALA A 479 36.48 6.13 -31.02
N PHE A 480 35.31 5.68 -30.61
CA PHE A 480 34.13 5.56 -31.46
C PHE A 480 32.83 5.77 -30.64
N GLY A 481 31.87 6.41 -31.29
CA GLY A 481 30.55 6.67 -30.70
C GLY A 481 29.50 5.68 -31.20
N TYR A 482 28.56 5.36 -30.36
CA TYR A 482 27.35 4.64 -30.71
C TYR A 482 26.17 5.12 -29.81
N ALA A 483 24.96 4.78 -30.20
CA ALA A 483 23.78 5.09 -29.41
C ALA A 483 22.94 3.83 -29.19
N ARG A 484 22.58 3.58 -27.93
CA ARG A 484 21.58 2.56 -27.54
C ARG A 484 20.24 3.23 -27.39
N ALA A 485 19.22 2.69 -28.06
CA ALA A 485 17.83 3.12 -27.87
C ALA A 485 16.95 1.90 -27.60
N GLN A 486 15.93 2.08 -26.77
CA GLN A 486 14.93 1.05 -26.46
C GLN A 486 13.58 1.70 -26.23
N ILE A 487 12.54 1.08 -26.72
CA ILE A 487 11.15 1.43 -26.47
C ILE A 487 10.46 0.23 -25.82
N ASP A 488 9.76 0.46 -24.74
CA ASP A 488 8.88 -0.50 -24.08
C ASP A 488 7.46 0.08 -24.07
N ALA A 489 6.49 -0.67 -24.55
CA ALA A 489 5.08 -0.34 -24.51
C ALA A 489 4.29 -1.50 -23.90
N SER A 490 3.40 -1.23 -22.96
CA SER A 490 2.46 -2.22 -22.41
C SER A 490 1.06 -1.63 -22.30
N ALA A 491 0.04 -2.47 -22.52
CA ALA A 491 -1.35 -2.09 -22.44
C ALA A 491 -2.16 -3.13 -21.66
N TYR A 492 -3.16 -2.67 -20.95
CA TYR A 492 -4.00 -3.46 -20.04
C TYR A 492 -5.47 -3.16 -20.32
N GLN A 493 -6.24 -4.21 -20.60
CA GLN A 493 -7.65 -4.10 -20.93
C GLN A 493 -8.47 -5.09 -20.10
N PRO A 494 -9.36 -4.63 -19.21
CA PRO A 494 -10.31 -5.51 -18.57
C PRO A 494 -11.33 -6.00 -19.59
N VAL A 495 -11.50 -7.32 -19.66
CA VAL A 495 -12.50 -7.99 -20.52
C VAL A 495 -13.72 -8.34 -19.70
N SER A 496 -13.53 -8.62 -18.41
CA SER A 496 -14.60 -8.79 -17.41
C SER A 496 -14.06 -8.36 -16.03
N GLU A 497 -14.91 -8.38 -15.01
CA GLU A 497 -14.53 -8.07 -13.63
C GLU A 497 -13.38 -8.96 -13.11
N ARG A 498 -13.20 -10.15 -13.66
CA ARG A 498 -12.22 -11.14 -13.23
C ARG A 498 -11.08 -11.35 -14.23
N VAL A 499 -11.17 -10.80 -15.44
CA VAL A 499 -10.23 -11.08 -16.53
C VAL A 499 -9.66 -9.81 -17.11
N VAL A 500 -8.33 -9.69 -17.05
CA VAL A 500 -7.57 -8.60 -17.69
C VAL A 500 -6.66 -9.20 -18.75
N VAL A 501 -6.71 -8.68 -19.97
CA VAL A 501 -5.76 -8.98 -21.03
C VAL A 501 -4.64 -7.93 -21.00
N ALA A 502 -3.40 -8.37 -20.95
CA ALA A 502 -2.23 -7.52 -20.92
C ALA A 502 -1.28 -7.88 -22.06
N GLY A 503 -0.79 -6.86 -22.76
CA GLY A 503 0.18 -7.01 -23.86
C GLY A 503 1.39 -6.11 -23.67
N ARG A 504 2.58 -6.58 -24.10
CA ARG A 504 3.83 -5.81 -24.10
C ARG A 504 4.56 -5.96 -25.41
N VAL A 505 5.18 -4.86 -25.86
CA VAL A 505 6.14 -4.81 -26.97
C VAL A 505 7.40 -4.12 -26.46
N ARG A 506 8.57 -4.73 -26.75
CA ARG A 506 9.88 -4.13 -26.49
C ARG A 506 10.72 -4.18 -27.76
N LEU A 507 11.25 -3.04 -28.16
CA LEU A 507 12.12 -2.88 -29.31
C LEU A 507 13.42 -2.19 -28.88
N GLY A 508 14.56 -2.70 -29.31
CA GLY A 508 15.86 -2.13 -29.01
C GLY A 508 16.76 -2.02 -30.23
N THR A 509 17.61 -1.00 -30.25
CA THR A 509 18.58 -0.78 -31.32
C THR A 509 19.89 -0.20 -30.81
N ILE A 510 21.01 -0.60 -31.42
CA ILE A 510 22.33 0.03 -31.24
C ILE A 510 22.84 0.46 -32.62
N LEU A 511 23.04 1.77 -32.76
CA LEU A 511 23.49 2.42 -34.00
C LEU A 511 24.91 2.99 -33.82
N GLY A 512 25.69 3.10 -34.88
CA GLY A 512 27.00 3.75 -34.87
C GLY A 512 28.21 2.81 -34.75
N ALA A 513 28.03 1.57 -34.25
CA ALA A 513 29.14 0.60 -34.16
C ALA A 513 28.69 -0.81 -34.51
N GLY A 514 29.62 -1.63 -35.01
CA GLY A 514 29.41 -3.06 -35.18
C GLY A 514 29.40 -3.81 -33.86
N ARG A 515 28.65 -4.93 -33.78
CA ARG A 515 28.51 -5.74 -32.57
C ARG A 515 29.85 -6.02 -31.88
N ASP A 516 30.86 -6.44 -32.65
CA ASP A 516 32.16 -6.87 -32.11
C ASP A 516 33.02 -5.73 -31.55
N ARG A 517 32.66 -4.47 -31.82
CA ARG A 517 33.28 -3.29 -31.21
C ARG A 517 32.58 -2.89 -29.89
N ILE A 518 31.31 -3.26 -29.71
CA ILE A 518 30.53 -2.94 -28.54
C ILE A 518 30.88 -3.91 -27.41
N ALA A 519 31.09 -3.40 -26.21
CA ALA A 519 31.35 -4.20 -25.04
C ALA A 519 30.20 -5.23 -24.83
N PRO A 520 30.49 -6.51 -24.56
CA PRO A 520 29.47 -7.54 -24.30
C PRO A 520 28.40 -7.13 -23.34
N SER A 521 28.77 -6.49 -22.23
CA SER A 521 27.82 -5.98 -21.21
C SER A 521 26.86 -4.89 -21.72
N ARG A 522 27.15 -4.26 -22.87
CA ARG A 522 26.33 -3.21 -23.49
C ARG A 522 25.45 -3.71 -24.64
N ARG A 523 25.58 -4.96 -25.06
CA ARG A 523 24.74 -5.57 -26.10
C ARG A 523 23.35 -5.89 -25.58
N PHE A 524 22.41 -6.16 -26.47
CA PHE A 524 21.11 -6.70 -26.11
C PHE A 524 21.17 -8.22 -25.94
N TYR A 525 20.39 -8.71 -24.95
CA TYR A 525 20.17 -10.12 -24.66
C TYR A 525 18.69 -10.34 -24.40
N ALA A 526 18.17 -11.54 -24.65
CA ALA A 526 16.78 -11.92 -24.40
C ALA A 526 16.68 -13.33 -23.81
N GLY A 527 15.55 -13.67 -23.22
CA GLY A 527 15.27 -14.90 -22.50
C GLY A 527 15.16 -14.68 -20.98
N GLY A 528 14.39 -15.51 -20.31
CA GLY A 528 14.14 -15.44 -18.87
C GLY A 528 12.81 -14.78 -18.47
N GLY A 529 12.53 -14.75 -17.19
CA GLY A 529 11.23 -14.37 -16.60
C GLY A 529 10.76 -12.93 -16.84
N GLY A 530 11.65 -12.02 -17.19
CA GLY A 530 11.35 -10.62 -17.55
C GLY A 530 11.44 -10.32 -19.05
N SER A 531 11.68 -11.32 -19.88
CA SER A 531 11.88 -11.23 -21.33
C SER A 531 10.94 -12.24 -22.02
N VAL A 532 11.45 -13.31 -22.58
CA VAL A 532 10.69 -14.40 -23.21
C VAL A 532 10.74 -15.60 -22.29
N ARG A 533 9.63 -15.92 -21.63
CA ARG A 533 9.52 -17.05 -20.70
C ARG A 533 9.52 -18.37 -21.48
N GLY A 534 10.01 -19.43 -20.85
CA GLY A 534 10.25 -20.72 -21.46
C GLY A 534 11.71 -20.95 -21.82
N TYR A 535 12.52 -19.89 -21.92
CA TYR A 535 13.97 -19.95 -22.21
C TYR A 535 14.78 -19.55 -20.97
N GLY A 536 16.03 -20.01 -20.93
CA GLY A 536 16.99 -19.61 -19.92
C GLY A 536 17.31 -18.11 -19.97
N TYR A 537 17.95 -17.62 -18.92
CA TYR A 537 18.31 -16.21 -18.81
C TYR A 537 19.37 -15.84 -19.86
N GLN A 538 19.04 -14.92 -20.77
CA GLN A 538 19.88 -14.45 -21.87
C GLN A 538 20.15 -15.49 -22.98
N ASP A 539 19.47 -16.62 -23.05
CA ASP A 539 19.73 -17.72 -23.99
C ASP A 539 19.18 -17.51 -25.40
N ILE A 540 18.40 -16.46 -25.63
CA ILE A 540 17.83 -16.17 -26.96
C ILE A 540 18.75 -15.27 -27.77
N GLY A 541 18.95 -15.62 -29.04
CA GLY A 541 19.68 -14.81 -29.99
C GLY A 541 20.79 -15.59 -30.69
N PRO A 542 21.75 -14.88 -31.29
CA PRO A 542 22.90 -15.50 -31.93
C PRO A 542 23.84 -16.09 -30.87
N VAL A 543 24.35 -17.28 -31.15
CA VAL A 543 25.30 -18.01 -30.30
C VAL A 543 26.65 -18.21 -30.99
N ASP A 544 27.65 -18.50 -30.18
CA ASP A 544 28.96 -18.92 -30.64
C ASP A 544 29.01 -20.45 -30.93
N PRO A 545 30.12 -21.00 -31.40
CA PRO A 545 30.27 -22.45 -31.64
C PRO A 545 30.14 -23.31 -30.35
N ASN A 546 30.31 -22.74 -29.16
CA ASN A 546 30.08 -23.42 -27.88
C ASN A 546 28.61 -23.36 -27.42
N ASN A 547 27.75 -22.76 -28.22
CA ASN A 547 26.34 -22.47 -27.91
C ASN A 547 26.15 -21.37 -26.83
N ASP A 548 27.18 -20.55 -26.57
CA ASP A 548 27.09 -19.42 -25.64
C ASP A 548 26.49 -18.19 -26.32
N PRO A 549 25.57 -17.42 -25.64
CA PRO A 549 24.95 -16.25 -26.24
C PRO A 549 25.94 -15.11 -26.47
N ILE A 550 26.03 -14.60 -27.66
CA ILE A 550 26.96 -13.51 -28.01
C ILE A 550 26.32 -12.12 -28.01
N GLY A 551 25.02 -12.04 -27.75
CA GLY A 551 24.25 -10.80 -27.76
C GLY A 551 24.15 -10.14 -29.14
N GLY A 552 23.36 -9.10 -29.25
CA GLY A 552 23.11 -8.42 -30.51
C GLY A 552 22.99 -6.91 -30.40
N ARG A 553 22.76 -6.29 -31.58
CA ARG A 553 22.56 -4.85 -31.70
C ARG A 553 21.10 -4.44 -31.72
N SER A 554 20.19 -5.37 -31.98
CA SER A 554 18.76 -5.08 -31.89
C SER A 554 17.99 -6.20 -31.23
N LEU A 555 16.85 -5.82 -30.67
CA LEU A 555 15.97 -6.64 -29.85
C LEU A 555 14.53 -6.45 -30.30
N THR A 556 13.79 -7.54 -30.38
CA THR A 556 12.33 -7.54 -30.54
C THR A 556 11.73 -8.52 -29.55
N GLU A 557 10.79 -8.07 -28.74
CA GLU A 557 10.02 -8.91 -27.82
C GLU A 557 8.55 -8.53 -27.86
N PHE A 558 7.70 -9.54 -27.74
CA PHE A 558 6.26 -9.44 -27.57
C PHE A 558 5.82 -10.34 -26.42
N SER A 559 4.84 -9.91 -25.67
CA SER A 559 4.24 -10.69 -24.57
C SER A 559 2.75 -10.48 -24.57
N LEU A 560 1.99 -11.56 -24.36
CA LEU A 560 0.54 -11.50 -24.19
C LEU A 560 0.15 -12.38 -23.00
N GLU A 561 -0.66 -11.83 -22.10
CA GLU A 561 -1.17 -12.51 -20.92
C GLU A 561 -2.68 -12.35 -20.79
N ALA A 562 -3.36 -13.39 -20.29
CA ALA A 562 -4.72 -13.27 -19.77
C ALA A 562 -4.68 -13.52 -18.26
N ARG A 563 -4.95 -12.48 -17.47
CA ARG A 563 -4.91 -12.52 -16.01
C ARG A 563 -6.30 -12.79 -15.47
N VAL A 564 -6.53 -14.01 -14.96
CA VAL A 564 -7.82 -14.43 -14.39
C VAL A 564 -7.72 -14.42 -12.88
N ARG A 565 -8.52 -13.59 -12.19
CA ARG A 565 -8.53 -13.46 -10.73
C ARG A 565 -9.64 -14.31 -10.12
N ILE A 566 -9.31 -15.06 -9.06
CA ILE A 566 -10.21 -15.93 -8.29
C ILE A 566 -9.93 -15.67 -6.80
N GLY A 567 -10.64 -14.69 -6.22
CA GLY A 567 -10.36 -14.22 -4.85
C GLY A 567 -8.96 -13.63 -4.73
N ASP A 568 -8.17 -14.14 -3.80
CA ASP A 568 -6.77 -13.73 -3.59
C ASP A 568 -5.77 -14.44 -4.51
N PHE A 569 -6.25 -15.35 -5.35
CA PHE A 569 -5.42 -16.08 -6.31
C PHE A 569 -5.70 -15.65 -7.73
N GLY A 570 -4.74 -15.93 -8.62
CA GLY A 570 -4.90 -15.71 -10.04
C GLY A 570 -4.19 -16.76 -10.87
N ILE A 571 -4.72 -17.02 -12.06
CA ILE A 571 -4.14 -17.87 -13.07
C ILE A 571 -3.86 -17.02 -14.30
N VAL A 572 -2.66 -17.16 -14.86
CA VAL A 572 -2.19 -16.30 -15.97
C VAL A 572 -1.58 -17.16 -17.09
N PRO A 573 -2.37 -17.66 -18.03
CA PRO A 573 -1.81 -18.16 -19.29
C PRO A 573 -1.10 -17.05 -20.04
N PHE A 574 0.04 -17.36 -20.66
CA PHE A 574 0.84 -16.41 -21.41
C PHE A 574 1.49 -17.02 -22.66
N VAL A 575 1.77 -16.15 -23.60
CA VAL A 575 2.58 -16.42 -24.79
C VAL A 575 3.55 -15.26 -24.98
N ASP A 576 4.84 -15.59 -25.09
CA ASP A 576 5.91 -14.64 -25.33
C ASP A 576 6.61 -14.97 -26.66
N ALA A 577 7.13 -13.95 -27.32
CA ALA A 577 7.93 -14.11 -28.53
C ALA A 577 9.07 -13.10 -28.53
N GLY A 578 10.24 -13.47 -29.02
CA GLY A 578 11.31 -12.49 -29.14
C GLY A 578 12.56 -13.08 -29.79
N ASN A 579 13.44 -12.17 -30.20
CA ASN A 579 14.76 -12.53 -30.70
C ASN A 579 15.75 -11.35 -30.63
N ILE A 580 17.01 -11.67 -30.70
CA ILE A 580 18.15 -10.75 -30.76
C ILE A 580 18.80 -10.87 -32.13
N TYR A 581 19.15 -9.73 -32.73
CA TYR A 581 19.76 -9.69 -34.05
C TYR A 581 21.10 -8.94 -34.05
N THR A 582 22.03 -9.40 -34.91
CA THR A 582 23.32 -8.73 -35.13
C THR A 582 23.16 -7.46 -35.98
N SER A 583 22.07 -7.35 -36.75
CA SER A 583 21.71 -6.13 -37.49
C SER A 583 21.33 -4.98 -36.54
N PRO A 584 21.50 -3.70 -36.94
CA PRO A 584 21.18 -2.58 -36.09
C PRO A 584 19.67 -2.39 -35.87
N LEU A 585 18.86 -2.74 -36.85
CA LEU A 585 17.40 -2.54 -36.75
C LEU A 585 16.69 -3.81 -36.27
N PRO A 586 15.69 -3.68 -35.41
CA PRO A 586 14.81 -4.77 -34.99
C PRO A 586 14.15 -5.45 -36.19
N ARG A 587 13.95 -6.75 -36.08
CA ARG A 587 13.30 -7.59 -37.09
C ARG A 587 12.23 -8.43 -36.42
N VAL A 588 11.37 -9.08 -37.21
CA VAL A 588 10.32 -9.99 -36.74
C VAL A 588 10.43 -11.40 -37.32
N ASN A 589 11.56 -11.71 -37.95
CA ASN A 589 11.87 -13.06 -38.42
C ASN A 589 12.61 -13.87 -37.36
N ASP A 590 12.54 -15.19 -37.47
CA ASP A 590 13.21 -16.15 -36.57
C ASP A 590 12.91 -15.97 -35.09
N LEU A 591 11.70 -15.51 -34.77
CA LEU A 591 11.27 -15.33 -33.37
C LEU A 591 11.28 -16.65 -32.62
N ARG A 592 11.72 -16.60 -31.38
CA ARG A 592 11.58 -17.66 -30.38
C ARG A 592 10.30 -17.46 -29.62
N TYR A 593 9.52 -18.53 -29.54
CA TYR A 593 8.20 -18.50 -28.88
C TYR A 593 8.26 -19.32 -27.61
N GLY A 594 7.70 -18.75 -26.53
CA GLY A 594 7.49 -19.44 -25.28
C GLY A 594 6.04 -19.34 -24.85
N ALA A 595 5.51 -20.39 -24.26
CA ALA A 595 4.16 -20.36 -23.70
C ALA A 595 4.16 -21.01 -22.31
N GLY A 596 3.17 -20.68 -21.51
CA GLY A 596 3.09 -21.23 -20.18
C GLY A 596 1.89 -20.74 -19.38
N ILE A 597 1.92 -21.06 -18.10
CA ILE A 597 0.91 -20.68 -17.15
C ILE A 597 1.59 -20.14 -15.88
N GLY A 598 1.04 -19.10 -15.33
CA GLY A 598 1.48 -18.49 -14.07
C GLY A 598 0.42 -18.59 -12.99
N ALA A 599 0.86 -18.76 -11.75
CA ALA A 599 0.05 -18.58 -10.57
C ALA A 599 0.38 -17.21 -9.93
N ARG A 600 -0.62 -16.57 -9.36
CA ARG A 600 -0.52 -15.31 -8.62
C ARG A 600 -1.15 -15.46 -7.25
N TYR A 601 -0.51 -14.88 -6.25
CA TYR A 601 -1.12 -14.65 -4.93
C TYR A 601 -1.08 -13.15 -4.65
N TYR A 602 -2.25 -12.53 -4.58
CA TYR A 602 -2.38 -11.09 -4.41
C TYR A 602 -2.23 -10.70 -2.95
N THR A 603 -1.25 -9.86 -2.66
CA THR A 603 -0.98 -9.32 -1.32
C THR A 603 -1.13 -7.81 -1.32
N SER A 604 -1.17 -7.18 -0.15
CA SER A 604 -1.25 -5.72 0.00
C SER A 604 -0.05 -4.95 -0.58
N PHE A 605 1.08 -5.64 -0.81
CA PHE A 605 2.30 -5.06 -1.37
C PHE A 605 2.58 -5.53 -2.82
N GLY A 606 1.59 -6.16 -3.47
CA GLY A 606 1.67 -6.64 -4.84
C GLY A 606 1.56 -8.16 -4.96
N PRO A 607 1.32 -8.69 -6.17
CA PRO A 607 1.17 -10.11 -6.39
C PRO A 607 2.50 -10.86 -6.31
N ILE A 608 2.54 -11.98 -5.59
CA ILE A 608 3.61 -12.98 -5.69
C ILE A 608 3.35 -13.83 -6.93
N ARG A 609 4.35 -14.00 -7.77
CA ARG A 609 4.25 -14.64 -9.07
C ARG A 609 5.09 -15.90 -9.15
N VAL A 610 4.51 -16.97 -9.65
CA VAL A 610 5.21 -18.20 -10.06
C VAL A 610 4.77 -18.55 -11.48
N ASP A 611 5.68 -18.48 -12.44
CA ASP A 611 5.42 -18.81 -13.84
C ASP A 611 6.16 -20.09 -14.24
N VAL A 612 5.48 -20.97 -14.97
CA VAL A 612 6.06 -22.16 -15.61
C VAL A 612 5.87 -22.01 -17.10
N GLY A 613 6.98 -22.04 -17.83
CA GLY A 613 6.99 -21.87 -19.27
C GLY A 613 7.78 -22.95 -20.01
N THR A 614 7.43 -23.15 -21.27
CA THR A 614 8.10 -24.07 -22.18
C THR A 614 8.43 -23.36 -23.49
N PRO A 615 9.58 -23.64 -24.12
CA PRO A 615 9.86 -23.15 -25.46
C PRO A 615 9.02 -23.91 -26.49
N LEU A 616 8.42 -23.20 -27.45
CA LEU A 616 7.60 -23.80 -28.51
C LEU A 616 8.48 -24.19 -29.74
N ASN A 617 9.62 -23.52 -29.91
CA ASN A 617 10.59 -23.81 -30.99
C ASN A 617 12.02 -23.87 -30.42
N PRO A 618 12.32 -24.87 -29.55
CA PRO A 618 13.61 -24.99 -28.87
C PRO A 618 14.75 -25.28 -29.82
N ARG A 619 15.96 -24.87 -29.44
CA ARG A 619 17.22 -25.34 -30.01
C ARG A 619 17.74 -26.55 -29.23
N ALA A 620 18.72 -27.24 -29.80
CA ALA A 620 19.48 -28.23 -29.04
C ALA A 620 20.19 -27.53 -27.86
N GLY A 621 19.92 -28.03 -26.64
CA GLY A 621 20.44 -27.45 -25.40
C GLY A 621 19.43 -26.59 -24.61
N ASP A 622 18.36 -26.12 -25.24
CA ASP A 622 17.32 -25.37 -24.53
C ASP A 622 16.62 -26.27 -23.48
N ALA A 623 16.39 -25.71 -22.29
CA ALA A 623 15.62 -26.40 -21.24
C ALA A 623 14.16 -26.60 -21.70
N ARG A 624 13.60 -27.79 -21.41
CA ARG A 624 12.21 -28.08 -21.79
C ARG A 624 11.17 -27.31 -20.95
N ILE A 625 11.51 -27.00 -19.72
CA ILE A 625 10.64 -26.28 -18.77
C ILE A 625 11.50 -25.28 -18.00
N ALA A 626 11.01 -24.09 -17.85
CA ALA A 626 11.61 -23.04 -17.03
C ALA A 626 10.61 -22.53 -15.99
N VAL A 627 11.08 -22.31 -14.76
CA VAL A 627 10.26 -21.83 -13.63
C VAL A 627 10.82 -20.49 -13.17
N TYR A 628 9.94 -19.53 -12.96
CA TYR A 628 10.29 -18.18 -12.53
C TYR A 628 9.46 -17.79 -11.31
N VAL A 629 10.12 -17.26 -10.29
CA VAL A 629 9.46 -16.74 -9.07
C VAL A 629 9.85 -15.27 -8.91
N SER A 630 8.86 -14.40 -8.72
CA SER A 630 9.14 -12.98 -8.50
C SER A 630 7.96 -12.27 -7.82
N LEU A 631 8.17 -11.03 -7.38
CA LEU A 631 7.16 -10.12 -6.89
C LEU A 631 6.71 -9.17 -8.01
N GLY A 632 5.42 -8.84 -8.07
CA GLY A 632 4.81 -8.00 -9.10
C GLY A 632 4.34 -8.78 -10.33
N GLN A 633 3.72 -8.07 -11.27
CA GLN A 633 3.34 -8.63 -12.57
C GLN A 633 4.57 -8.75 -13.49
N ALA A 634 4.45 -9.47 -14.60
CA ALA A 634 5.55 -9.66 -15.55
C ALA A 634 5.94 -8.35 -16.27
N PHE A 635 4.96 -7.43 -16.43
CA PHE A 635 5.11 -6.10 -16.99
C PHE A 635 3.93 -5.21 -16.60
#